data_27171bb9f740a0718b04bf270d4e5111
#
_entry.id   27171bb9f740a0718b04bf270d4e5111
#
_cell.length_a   1.000
_cell.length_b   1.000
_cell.length_c   1.000
_cell.angle_alpha   90.00
_cell.angle_beta   90.00
_cell.angle_gamma   90.00
#
_symmetry.space_group_name_H-M   'P 1'
#
loop_
_entity.id
_entity.type
_entity.pdbx_description
1 polymer ?
#
loop_
_entity_poly.entity_id
_entity_poly.type
_entity_poly.pdbx_seq_one_letter_code
_entity_poly.pdbx_strand_id
1 'polypeptide(L)'
;MIFIILLTSHLLADFWFQSNSMARLKNENNSILVAHVLIHTATTVVLGILYVFINNGMNNMSLMQILGLTSLLVTYAITHYFIDLLKRHSFYTKLFKESPYTKTYTFLIDQIIHIFSILILSAIYFFKTNNLFILSSLKMMTNLDTIFFTLCVMVTLTSVTGYIISLLFIDLSVMDKTKSKSVNTIDYSNNMTLSSVELEIRDGKELKQVVHLENTYDVEDAGFGKIIGYVERTFVLLLVASNHLEGIAILVTIKTFSRYKQLQSKKFTERYILGTLLSFSMAFALAQLFWYVIHIKDLV
;
A
#
# COMPACT_ATOMS: atom_id res chain seq x y z
N MET A 1 -3.76 14.22 16.67
CA MET A 1 -3.84 13.06 17.52
C MET A 1 -4.82 11.99 17.03
N ILE A 2 -6.15 12.15 17.16
CA ILE A 2 -7.16 11.18 16.67
C ILE A 2 -6.97 10.84 15.19
N PHE A 3 -6.67 11.80 14.34
CA PHE A 3 -6.34 11.56 12.94
C PHE A 3 -5.21 10.54 12.75
N ILE A 4 -4.12 10.68 13.51
CA ILE A 4 -2.96 9.76 13.41
C ILE A 4 -3.36 8.35 13.86
N ILE A 5 -4.15 8.22 14.93
CA ILE A 5 -4.63 6.91 15.42
C ILE A 5 -5.55 6.25 14.38
N LEU A 6 -6.53 6.98 13.84
CA LEU A 6 -7.44 6.48 12.82
C LEU A 6 -6.70 6.09 11.54
N LEU A 7 -5.76 6.90 11.08
CA LEU A 7 -4.95 6.63 9.91
C LEU A 7 -4.05 5.42 10.11
N THR A 8 -3.36 5.34 11.26
CA THR A 8 -2.50 4.20 11.58
C THR A 8 -3.32 2.90 11.67
N SER A 9 -4.49 2.93 12.33
CA SER A 9 -5.36 1.77 12.42
C SER A 9 -5.89 1.32 11.06
N HIS A 10 -6.25 2.27 10.19
CA HIS A 10 -6.69 2.00 8.83
C HIS A 10 -5.59 1.29 8.02
N LEU A 11 -4.38 1.85 8.03
CA LEU A 11 -3.26 1.28 7.30
C LEU A 11 -2.85 -0.11 7.83
N LEU A 12 -2.87 -0.32 9.14
CA LEU A 12 -2.59 -1.63 9.73
C LEU A 12 -3.66 -2.66 9.34
N ALA A 13 -4.94 -2.27 9.40
CA ALA A 13 -6.04 -3.14 9.05
C ALA A 13 -6.01 -3.55 7.57
N ASP A 14 -5.78 -2.61 6.64
CA ASP A 14 -5.75 -2.87 5.20
C ASP A 14 -4.50 -3.64 4.75
N PHE A 15 -3.33 -3.39 5.36
CA PHE A 15 -2.08 -3.90 4.82
C PHE A 15 -1.41 -4.99 5.66
N TRP A 16 -1.71 -5.11 6.95
CA TRP A 16 -1.12 -6.12 7.83
C TRP A 16 -2.13 -7.17 8.30
N PHE A 17 -3.37 -6.76 8.59
CA PHE A 17 -4.37 -7.68 9.13
C PHE A 17 -5.34 -8.22 8.07
N GLN A 18 -5.39 -7.61 6.88
CA GLN A 18 -6.18 -8.11 5.76
C GLN A 18 -5.40 -9.17 4.98
N SER A 19 -5.94 -10.39 4.89
CA SER A 19 -5.39 -11.44 4.02
C SER A 19 -5.70 -11.17 2.54
N ASN A 20 -4.87 -11.73 1.64
CA ASN A 20 -5.11 -11.62 0.19
C ASN A 20 -6.48 -12.20 -0.25
N SER A 21 -6.93 -13.25 0.41
CA SER A 21 -8.26 -13.84 0.18
C SER A 21 -9.38 -12.88 0.60
N MET A 22 -9.27 -12.26 1.77
CA MET A 22 -10.22 -11.26 2.25
C MET A 22 -10.26 -10.04 1.31
N ALA A 23 -9.11 -9.52 0.88
CA ALA A 23 -9.02 -8.38 -0.04
C ALA A 23 -9.78 -8.62 -1.36
N ARG A 24 -9.77 -9.87 -1.86
CA ARG A 24 -10.50 -10.26 -3.06
C ARG A 24 -11.98 -10.49 -2.78
N LEU A 25 -12.30 -11.29 -1.76
CA LEU A 25 -13.66 -11.76 -1.50
C LEU A 25 -14.56 -10.69 -0.87
N LYS A 26 -14.02 -9.66 -0.20
CA LYS A 26 -14.84 -8.56 0.34
C LYS A 26 -15.62 -7.80 -0.73
N ASN A 27 -15.19 -7.86 -2.00
CA ASN A 27 -15.90 -7.24 -3.11
C ASN A 27 -17.12 -8.09 -3.59
N GLU A 28 -17.20 -9.36 -3.22
CA GLU A 28 -18.22 -10.30 -3.69
C GLU A 28 -19.15 -10.73 -2.54
N ASN A 29 -18.66 -10.76 -1.31
CA ASN A 29 -19.38 -11.31 -0.15
C ASN A 29 -19.55 -10.28 0.96
N ASN A 30 -20.82 -10.06 1.36
CA ASN A 30 -21.18 -9.11 2.43
C ASN A 30 -20.61 -9.52 3.80
N SER A 31 -20.62 -10.81 4.13
CA SER A 31 -20.12 -11.28 5.43
C SER A 31 -18.61 -11.02 5.55
N ILE A 32 -17.85 -11.17 4.45
CA ILE A 32 -16.42 -10.88 4.43
C ILE A 32 -16.17 -9.36 4.50
N LEU A 33 -17.01 -8.55 3.85
CA LEU A 33 -16.95 -7.10 3.99
C LEU A 33 -17.20 -6.66 5.44
N VAL A 34 -18.23 -7.22 6.10
CA VAL A 34 -18.50 -6.93 7.53
C VAL A 34 -17.31 -7.36 8.40
N ALA A 35 -16.75 -8.56 8.16
CA ALA A 35 -15.56 -9.02 8.89
C ALA A 35 -14.37 -8.08 8.70
N HIS A 36 -14.15 -7.56 7.50
CA HIS A 36 -13.12 -6.55 7.22
C HIS A 36 -13.34 -5.27 8.02
N VAL A 37 -14.56 -4.73 8.03
CA VAL A 37 -14.89 -3.53 8.82
C VAL A 37 -14.73 -3.78 10.33
N LEU A 38 -15.05 -4.98 10.81
CA LEU A 38 -14.82 -5.36 12.20
C LEU A 38 -13.33 -5.38 12.56
N ILE A 39 -12.45 -5.82 11.65
CA ILE A 39 -10.98 -5.74 11.86
C ILE A 39 -10.55 -4.28 11.98
N HIS A 40 -11.04 -3.38 11.11
CA HIS A 40 -10.75 -1.95 11.22
C HIS A 40 -11.21 -1.37 12.56
N THR A 41 -12.43 -1.69 12.95
CA THR A 41 -13.00 -1.21 14.22
C THR A 41 -12.21 -1.74 15.40
N ALA A 42 -11.91 -3.03 15.44
CA ALA A 42 -11.13 -3.67 16.52
C ALA A 42 -9.74 -3.06 16.62
N THR A 43 -9.04 -2.88 15.49
CA THR A 43 -7.71 -2.25 15.46
C THR A 43 -7.76 -0.83 16.00
N THR A 44 -8.78 -0.05 15.62
CA THR A 44 -8.96 1.33 16.09
C THR A 44 -9.26 1.37 17.60
N VAL A 45 -10.09 0.45 18.09
CA VAL A 45 -10.39 0.33 19.54
C VAL A 45 -9.13 0.00 20.33
N VAL A 46 -8.36 -1.00 19.88
CA VAL A 46 -7.13 -1.41 20.55
C VAL A 46 -6.11 -0.27 20.62
N LEU A 47 -5.86 0.41 19.49
CA LEU A 47 -4.93 1.52 19.46
C LEU A 47 -5.44 2.73 20.27
N GLY A 48 -6.75 2.98 20.23
CA GLY A 48 -7.39 4.03 21.04
C GLY A 48 -7.29 3.78 22.54
N ILE A 49 -7.57 2.56 22.98
CA ILE A 49 -7.42 2.15 24.41
C ILE A 49 -5.95 2.28 24.83
N LEU A 50 -5.03 1.76 24.04
CA LEU A 50 -3.59 1.86 24.30
C LEU A 50 -3.16 3.32 24.47
N TYR A 51 -3.65 4.18 23.57
CA TYR A 51 -3.37 5.61 23.63
C TYR A 51 -3.88 6.26 24.92
N VAL A 52 -5.15 6.03 25.28
CA VAL A 52 -5.76 6.59 26.48
C VAL A 52 -5.07 6.08 27.74
N PHE A 53 -4.76 4.77 27.79
CA PHE A 53 -4.09 4.16 28.93
C PHE A 53 -2.72 4.78 29.22
N ILE A 54 -1.92 5.01 28.16
CA ILE A 54 -0.56 5.55 28.32
C ILE A 54 -0.58 7.05 28.67
N ASN A 55 -1.47 7.84 28.06
CA ASN A 55 -1.45 9.30 28.24
C ASN A 55 -2.21 9.79 29.48
N ASN A 56 -3.38 9.26 29.78
CA ASN A 56 -4.28 9.86 30.75
C ASN A 56 -4.66 8.94 31.92
N GLY A 57 -4.42 7.63 31.81
CA GLY A 57 -5.07 6.65 32.66
C GLY A 57 -6.59 6.58 32.42
N MET A 58 -7.17 5.39 32.39
CA MET A 58 -8.60 5.20 32.10
C MET A 58 -9.54 5.85 33.15
N ASN A 59 -9.06 6.08 34.35
CA ASN A 59 -9.87 6.59 35.47
C ASN A 59 -10.24 8.08 35.34
N ASN A 60 -9.64 8.81 34.39
CA ASN A 60 -9.82 10.27 34.24
C ASN A 60 -10.75 10.65 33.07
N MET A 61 -11.39 9.69 32.40
CA MET A 61 -12.30 9.97 31.29
C MET A 61 -13.69 10.34 31.78
N SER A 62 -14.20 11.49 31.36
CA SER A 62 -15.60 11.85 31.56
C SER A 62 -16.53 10.98 30.71
N LEU A 63 -17.77 10.80 31.15
CA LEU A 63 -18.81 10.09 30.39
C LEU A 63 -18.98 10.71 28.99
N MET A 64 -18.91 12.03 28.85
CA MET A 64 -19.02 12.73 27.57
C MET A 64 -17.88 12.40 26.60
N GLN A 65 -16.66 12.21 27.10
CA GLN A 65 -15.51 11.79 26.29
C GLN A 65 -15.69 10.35 25.80
N ILE A 66 -16.17 9.45 26.66
CA ILE A 66 -16.46 8.07 26.28
C ILE A 66 -17.55 8.01 25.20
N LEU A 67 -18.66 8.73 25.39
CA LEU A 67 -19.74 8.82 24.41
C LEU A 67 -19.28 9.45 23.07
N GLY A 68 -18.41 10.45 23.14
CA GLY A 68 -17.81 11.08 21.96
C GLY A 68 -16.94 10.09 21.16
N LEU A 69 -16.08 9.34 21.84
CA LEU A 69 -15.22 8.33 21.20
C LEU A 69 -16.03 7.16 20.64
N THR A 70 -17.03 6.68 21.35
CA THR A 70 -17.90 5.60 20.85
C THR A 70 -18.68 6.05 19.64
N SER A 71 -19.21 7.29 19.61
CA SER A 71 -19.90 7.83 18.44
C SER A 71 -18.96 7.97 17.23
N LEU A 72 -17.71 8.40 17.45
CA LEU A 72 -16.68 8.45 16.41
C LEU A 72 -16.38 7.08 15.83
N LEU A 73 -16.19 6.07 16.67
CA LEU A 73 -15.92 4.69 16.24
C LEU A 73 -17.07 4.10 15.41
N VAL A 74 -18.30 4.30 15.86
CA VAL A 74 -19.49 3.84 15.11
C VAL A 74 -19.58 4.54 13.76
N THR A 75 -19.41 5.87 13.74
CA THR A 75 -19.44 6.63 12.49
C THR A 75 -18.31 6.24 11.55
N TYR A 76 -17.10 5.99 12.07
CA TYR A 76 -15.97 5.49 11.31
C TYR A 76 -16.27 4.11 10.67
N ALA A 77 -16.80 3.17 11.44
CA ALA A 77 -17.17 1.84 10.94
C ALA A 77 -18.23 1.93 9.83
N ILE A 78 -19.25 2.77 10.01
CA ILE A 78 -20.32 2.97 9.03
C ILE A 78 -19.76 3.61 7.76
N THR A 79 -18.99 4.67 7.86
CA THR A 79 -18.39 5.34 6.68
C THR A 79 -17.45 4.43 5.92
N HIS A 80 -16.60 3.67 6.61
CA HIS A 80 -15.71 2.69 6.01
C HIS A 80 -16.48 1.60 5.24
N TYR A 81 -17.53 1.05 5.86
CA TYR A 81 -18.41 0.07 5.22
C TYR A 81 -19.04 0.62 3.93
N PHE A 82 -19.56 1.84 3.96
CA PHE A 82 -20.18 2.45 2.79
C PHE A 82 -19.18 2.77 1.67
N ILE A 83 -17.97 3.21 1.99
CA ILE A 83 -16.93 3.46 0.98
C ILE A 83 -16.55 2.16 0.26
N ASP A 84 -16.32 1.07 0.99
CA ASP A 84 -16.04 -0.24 0.42
C ASP A 84 -17.23 -0.80 -0.39
N LEU A 85 -18.46 -0.54 0.06
CA LEU A 85 -19.67 -0.93 -0.67
C LEU A 85 -19.81 -0.17 -2.00
N LEU A 86 -19.53 1.15 -2.01
CA LEU A 86 -19.51 1.97 -3.23
C LEU A 86 -18.47 1.49 -4.23
N LYS A 87 -17.30 1.05 -3.77
CA LYS A 87 -16.27 0.46 -4.60
C LYS A 87 -16.78 -0.79 -5.34
N ARG A 88 -17.57 -1.63 -4.68
CA ARG A 88 -18.17 -2.83 -5.26
C ARG A 88 -19.11 -2.51 -6.44
N HIS A 89 -19.85 -1.40 -6.39
CA HIS A 89 -20.80 -0.99 -7.41
C HIS A 89 -20.20 -0.50 -8.73
N SER A 90 -18.95 -0.82 -9.03
CA SER A 90 -18.30 -0.57 -10.33
C SER A 90 -18.18 0.91 -10.72
N PHE A 91 -18.48 1.85 -9.82
CA PHE A 91 -18.35 3.28 -10.13
C PHE A 91 -16.91 3.63 -10.56
N TYR A 92 -15.93 3.16 -9.80
CA TYR A 92 -14.51 3.42 -10.09
C TYR A 92 -14.02 2.69 -11.34
N THR A 93 -14.44 1.44 -11.55
CA THR A 93 -14.06 0.66 -12.73
C THR A 93 -14.60 1.25 -14.01
N LYS A 94 -15.80 1.85 -13.97
CA LYS A 94 -16.39 2.56 -15.13
C LYS A 94 -15.62 3.86 -15.44
N LEU A 95 -15.18 4.59 -14.40
CA LEU A 95 -14.46 5.86 -14.55
C LEU A 95 -13.12 5.67 -15.26
N PHE A 96 -12.45 4.54 -15.03
CA PHE A 96 -11.10 4.25 -15.58
C PHE A 96 -11.08 3.08 -16.56
N LYS A 97 -12.24 2.64 -17.07
CA LYS A 97 -12.34 1.47 -17.96
C LYS A 97 -11.43 1.55 -19.18
N GLU A 98 -11.19 2.75 -19.68
CA GLU A 98 -10.31 3.01 -20.84
C GLU A 98 -8.86 3.29 -20.45
N SER A 99 -8.55 3.42 -19.15
CA SER A 99 -7.19 3.68 -18.70
C SER A 99 -6.36 2.38 -18.67
N PRO A 100 -5.13 2.41 -19.18
CA PRO A 100 -4.23 1.27 -19.06
C PRO A 100 -3.82 0.97 -17.61
N TYR A 101 -3.99 1.92 -16.69
CA TYR A 101 -3.63 1.82 -15.27
C TYR A 101 -4.85 1.65 -14.36
N THR A 102 -5.85 0.90 -14.79
CA THR A 102 -7.14 0.77 -14.10
C THR A 102 -7.01 0.27 -12.66
N LYS A 103 -6.16 -0.74 -12.42
CA LYS A 103 -5.98 -1.31 -11.06
C LYS A 103 -5.28 -0.32 -10.13
N THR A 104 -4.24 0.34 -10.62
CA THR A 104 -3.49 1.32 -9.84
C THR A 104 -4.36 2.52 -9.48
N TYR A 105 -5.10 3.08 -10.44
CA TYR A 105 -5.98 4.24 -10.19
C TYR A 105 -7.16 3.91 -9.28
N THR A 106 -7.82 2.76 -9.47
CA THR A 106 -8.91 2.36 -8.59
C THR A 106 -8.45 2.19 -7.14
N PHE A 107 -7.26 1.63 -6.93
CA PHE A 107 -6.68 1.52 -5.60
C PHE A 107 -6.33 2.90 -5.01
N LEU A 108 -5.66 3.78 -5.75
CA LEU A 108 -5.27 5.10 -5.26
C LEU A 108 -6.49 5.95 -4.86
N ILE A 109 -7.54 5.96 -5.70
CA ILE A 109 -8.76 6.71 -5.39
C ILE A 109 -9.46 6.14 -4.16
N ASP A 110 -9.53 4.83 -4.04
CA ASP A 110 -10.07 4.16 -2.87
C ASP A 110 -9.36 4.62 -1.58
N GLN A 111 -8.02 4.60 -1.58
CA GLN A 111 -7.24 5.06 -0.43
C GLN A 111 -7.40 6.56 -0.15
N ILE A 112 -7.46 7.40 -1.19
CA ILE A 112 -7.69 8.84 -1.05
C ILE A 112 -9.05 9.11 -0.39
N ILE A 113 -10.13 8.42 -0.79
CA ILE A 113 -11.45 8.60 -0.22
C ILE A 113 -11.48 8.17 1.25
N HIS A 114 -10.83 7.05 1.61
CA HIS A 114 -10.72 6.62 2.99
C HIS A 114 -9.94 7.63 3.85
N ILE A 115 -8.77 8.10 3.38
CA ILE A 115 -7.97 9.10 4.08
C ILE A 115 -8.77 10.41 4.24
N PHE A 116 -9.48 10.85 3.21
CA PHE A 116 -10.30 12.06 3.26
C PHE A 116 -11.47 11.91 4.24
N SER A 117 -12.12 10.74 4.29
CA SER A 117 -13.17 10.47 5.27
C SER A 117 -12.65 10.49 6.71
N ILE A 118 -11.47 9.90 6.96
CA ILE A 118 -10.78 9.93 8.25
C ILE A 118 -10.45 11.37 8.66
N LEU A 119 -9.98 12.19 7.71
CA LEU A 119 -9.66 13.59 7.94
C LEU A 119 -10.92 14.38 8.34
N ILE A 120 -12.03 14.19 7.64
CA ILE A 120 -13.31 14.84 7.96
C ILE A 120 -13.82 14.41 9.34
N LEU A 121 -13.84 13.12 9.63
CA LEU A 121 -14.29 12.59 10.92
C LEU A 121 -13.44 13.12 12.07
N SER A 122 -12.13 13.16 11.90
CA SER A 122 -11.23 13.72 12.91
C SER A 122 -11.42 15.22 13.11
N ALA A 123 -11.68 15.97 12.02
CA ALA A 123 -11.98 17.39 12.10
C ALA A 123 -13.32 17.67 12.82
N ILE A 124 -14.39 16.94 12.51
CA ILE A 124 -15.69 17.06 13.16
C ILE A 124 -15.56 16.78 14.67
N TYR A 125 -14.86 15.69 15.03
CA TYR A 125 -14.62 15.36 16.44
C TYR A 125 -13.85 16.48 17.15
N PHE A 126 -12.87 17.06 16.50
CA PHE A 126 -12.03 18.13 17.01
C PHE A 126 -12.81 19.44 17.25
N PHE A 127 -13.63 19.86 16.28
CA PHE A 127 -14.50 21.04 16.42
C PHE A 127 -15.50 20.88 17.56
N LYS A 128 -16.01 19.66 17.79
CA LYS A 128 -16.97 19.38 18.86
C LYS A 128 -16.33 19.42 20.25
N THR A 129 -15.02 19.24 20.37
CA THR A 129 -14.28 19.23 21.63
C THR A 129 -13.58 20.55 21.94
N ASN A 130 -13.86 21.64 21.20
CA ASN A 130 -13.30 22.99 21.37
C ASN A 130 -11.77 23.10 21.34
N ASN A 131 -11.09 22.19 20.66
CA ASN A 131 -9.64 22.22 20.53
C ASN A 131 -9.21 22.81 19.19
N LEU A 132 -8.27 23.75 19.20
CA LEU A 132 -7.76 24.47 18.03
C LEU A 132 -7.05 23.56 16.99
N PHE A 133 -7.26 23.92 15.75
CA PHE A 133 -6.70 23.55 14.45
C PHE A 133 -5.52 22.55 14.34
N ILE A 134 -5.51 21.75 13.24
CA ILE A 134 -4.53 20.70 12.90
C ILE A 134 -3.06 21.14 13.00
N LEU A 135 -2.74 22.41 12.67
CA LEU A 135 -1.37 22.93 12.76
C LEU A 135 -0.88 23.09 14.20
N SER A 136 -1.76 23.47 15.12
CA SER A 136 -1.39 23.57 16.54
C SER A 136 -1.22 22.17 17.17
N SER A 137 -1.91 21.16 16.61
CA SER A 137 -1.77 19.78 17.06
C SER A 137 -0.40 19.17 16.71
N LEU A 138 0.22 19.59 15.60
CA LEU A 138 1.58 19.15 15.23
C LEU A 138 2.63 19.68 16.19
N LYS A 139 2.46 20.91 16.71
CA LYS A 139 3.36 21.50 17.73
C LYS A 139 3.26 20.80 19.09
N MET A 140 2.11 20.19 19.39
CA MET A 140 1.82 19.55 20.67
C MET A 140 1.91 18.00 20.59
N MET A 141 2.59 17.46 19.57
CA MET A 141 2.78 16.02 19.46
C MET A 141 3.51 15.47 20.69
N THR A 142 2.85 14.53 21.34
CA THR A 142 3.46 13.75 22.44
C THR A 142 4.42 12.72 21.88
N ASN A 143 5.25 12.12 22.75
CA ASN A 143 6.12 11.00 22.34
C ASN A 143 5.31 9.84 21.75
N LEU A 144 4.09 9.62 22.27
CA LEU A 144 3.20 8.57 21.77
C LEU A 144 2.65 8.90 20.37
N ASP A 145 2.28 10.16 20.11
CA ASP A 145 1.88 10.59 18.76
C ASP A 145 3.00 10.37 17.75
N THR A 146 4.24 10.63 18.15
CA THR A 146 5.43 10.38 17.33
C THR A 146 5.61 8.89 17.03
N ILE A 147 5.36 8.00 18.01
CA ILE A 147 5.40 6.55 17.81
C ILE A 147 4.33 6.10 16.80
N PHE A 148 3.08 6.55 16.95
CA PHE A 148 2.02 6.22 15.99
C PHE A 148 2.29 6.78 14.59
N PHE A 149 2.81 8.00 14.51
CA PHE A 149 3.19 8.58 13.23
C PHE A 149 4.33 7.79 12.58
N THR A 150 5.34 7.41 13.35
CA THR A 150 6.44 6.54 12.86
C THR A 150 5.90 5.21 12.34
N LEU A 151 4.99 4.57 13.08
CA LEU A 151 4.34 3.33 12.65
C LEU A 151 3.54 3.52 11.35
N CYS A 152 2.78 4.62 11.23
CA CYS A 152 2.06 4.98 10.01
C CYS A 152 3.01 5.11 8.81
N VAL A 153 4.12 5.84 8.98
CA VAL A 153 5.15 6.01 7.94
C VAL A 153 5.79 4.67 7.58
N MET A 154 6.11 3.82 8.56
CA MET A 154 6.70 2.49 8.31
C MET A 154 5.76 1.58 7.51
N VAL A 155 4.47 1.53 7.83
CA VAL A 155 3.48 0.74 7.07
C VAL A 155 3.34 1.29 5.64
N THR A 156 3.27 2.61 5.48
CA THR A 156 3.19 3.25 4.16
C THR A 156 4.45 2.97 3.34
N LEU A 157 5.62 3.13 3.93
CA LEU A 157 6.91 2.91 3.31
C LEU A 157 7.11 1.47 2.83
N THR A 158 6.73 0.51 3.66
CA THR A 158 6.91 -0.91 3.36
C THR A 158 5.77 -1.48 2.53
N SER A 159 4.57 -1.55 3.09
CA SER A 159 3.45 -2.30 2.53
C SER A 159 2.71 -1.54 1.43
N VAL A 160 2.32 -0.28 1.69
CA VAL A 160 1.56 0.52 0.71
C VAL A 160 2.38 0.77 -0.55
N THR A 161 3.62 1.26 -0.38
CA THR A 161 4.54 1.52 -1.51
C THR A 161 4.80 0.26 -2.33
N GLY A 162 5.05 -0.88 -1.66
CA GLY A 162 5.25 -2.16 -2.34
C GLY A 162 4.02 -2.60 -3.14
N TYR A 163 2.83 -2.38 -2.57
CA TYR A 163 1.56 -2.73 -3.23
C TYR A 163 1.29 -1.85 -4.46
N ILE A 164 1.49 -0.53 -4.36
CA ILE A 164 1.34 0.41 -5.49
C ILE A 164 2.26 0.01 -6.64
N ILE A 165 3.54 -0.28 -6.36
CA ILE A 165 4.51 -0.70 -7.38
C ILE A 165 4.07 -2.01 -8.04
N SER A 166 3.56 -2.98 -7.26
CA SER A 166 3.08 -4.25 -7.81
C SER A 166 1.87 -4.08 -8.72
N LEU A 167 0.90 -3.21 -8.36
CA LEU A 167 -0.25 -2.89 -9.20
C LEU A 167 0.17 -2.24 -10.52
N LEU A 168 1.10 -1.28 -10.45
CA LEU A 168 1.63 -0.61 -11.63
C LEU A 168 2.26 -1.62 -12.61
N PHE A 169 3.06 -2.57 -12.10
CA PHE A 169 3.64 -3.60 -12.95
C PHE A 169 2.61 -4.57 -13.54
N ILE A 170 1.54 -4.88 -12.81
CA ILE A 170 0.43 -5.66 -13.34
C ILE A 170 -0.23 -4.91 -14.50
N ASP A 171 -0.55 -3.63 -14.33
CA ASP A 171 -1.17 -2.81 -15.37
C ASP A 171 -0.26 -2.68 -16.61
N LEU A 172 1.04 -2.42 -16.43
CA LEU A 172 2.02 -2.38 -17.53
C LEU A 172 2.14 -3.72 -18.26
N SER A 173 2.06 -4.85 -17.55
CA SER A 173 2.13 -6.17 -18.17
C SER A 173 0.93 -6.49 -19.05
N VAL A 174 -0.25 -5.97 -18.72
CA VAL A 174 -1.46 -6.08 -19.54
C VAL A 174 -1.31 -5.27 -20.84
N MET A 175 -0.73 -4.07 -20.76
CA MET A 175 -0.44 -3.24 -21.95
C MET A 175 0.50 -3.93 -22.92
N ASP A 176 1.56 -4.57 -22.43
CA ASP A 176 2.51 -5.33 -23.28
C ASP A 176 1.79 -6.45 -24.05
N LYS A 177 0.90 -7.19 -23.36
CA LYS A 177 0.13 -8.29 -23.98
C LYS A 177 -0.86 -7.80 -25.04
N THR A 178 -1.48 -6.63 -24.86
CA THR A 178 -2.40 -6.07 -25.84
C THR A 178 -1.68 -5.57 -27.11
N LYS A 179 -0.47 -5.02 -26.96
CA LYS A 179 0.38 -4.62 -28.08
C LYS A 179 0.96 -5.82 -28.85
N SER A 180 1.28 -6.91 -28.14
CA SER A 180 1.84 -8.13 -28.73
C SER A 180 0.82 -8.95 -29.56
N LYS A 181 -0.49 -8.78 -29.33
CA LYS A 181 -1.53 -9.45 -30.15
C LYS A 181 -1.58 -8.94 -31.61
N SER A 182 -0.94 -7.80 -31.92
CA SER A 182 -0.85 -7.26 -33.27
C SER A 182 0.41 -7.68 -34.04
N VAL A 183 1.34 -8.40 -33.43
CA VAL A 183 2.60 -8.86 -34.04
C VAL A 183 2.74 -10.35 -33.78
N ASN A 184 2.55 -11.17 -34.83
CA ASN A 184 2.76 -12.62 -34.82
C ASN A 184 4.27 -12.97 -34.83
N THR A 185 5.00 -12.58 -33.79
CA THR A 185 6.38 -13.02 -33.55
C THR A 185 6.48 -13.60 -32.18
N ILE A 186 6.80 -14.89 -32.13
CA ILE A 186 7.10 -15.63 -30.90
C ILE A 186 8.49 -15.18 -30.44
N ASP A 187 8.55 -14.24 -29.50
CA ASP A 187 9.80 -13.87 -28.82
C ASP A 187 10.07 -14.89 -27.71
N TYR A 188 11.02 -15.81 -27.96
CA TYR A 188 11.55 -16.71 -26.96
C TYR A 188 12.40 -15.92 -25.95
N SER A 189 11.81 -15.52 -24.82
CA SER A 189 12.60 -14.97 -23.71
C SER A 189 13.23 -16.13 -22.92
N ASN A 190 14.53 -16.06 -22.67
CA ASN A 190 15.39 -17.09 -22.08
C ASN A 190 15.04 -17.54 -20.63
N ASN A 191 13.89 -17.16 -20.10
CA ASN A 191 13.44 -17.49 -18.72
C ASN A 191 12.13 -18.28 -18.69
N MET A 192 11.75 -18.91 -19.79
CA MET A 192 10.58 -19.81 -19.82
C MET A 192 11.04 -21.25 -19.91
N THR A 193 10.73 -22.03 -18.90
CA THR A 193 10.86 -23.49 -18.98
C THR A 193 9.64 -24.07 -19.67
N LEU A 194 9.85 -24.94 -20.64
CA LEU A 194 8.78 -25.66 -21.33
C LEU A 194 8.21 -26.71 -20.36
N SER A 195 6.99 -26.48 -19.84
CA SER A 195 6.37 -27.42 -18.89
C SER A 195 5.56 -28.51 -19.54
N SER A 196 4.99 -28.24 -20.72
CA SER A 196 4.31 -29.29 -21.53
C SER A 196 4.21 -28.87 -23.00
N VAL A 197 4.35 -29.84 -23.89
CA VAL A 197 4.07 -29.70 -25.32
C VAL A 197 2.89 -30.61 -25.61
N GLU A 198 1.72 -30.06 -25.86
CA GLU A 198 0.59 -30.82 -26.38
C GLU A 198 0.60 -30.77 -27.90
N LEU A 199 0.70 -31.94 -28.51
CA LEU A 199 0.60 -32.14 -29.95
C LEU A 199 -0.86 -32.47 -30.28
N GLU A 200 -1.60 -31.50 -30.81
CA GLU A 200 -2.92 -31.74 -31.36
C GLU A 200 -2.81 -32.12 -32.84
N ILE A 201 -3.12 -33.35 -33.16
CA ILE A 201 -3.19 -33.83 -34.54
C ILE A 201 -4.63 -33.65 -35.01
N ARG A 202 -4.88 -32.62 -35.81
CA ARG A 202 -6.17 -32.41 -36.47
C ARG A 202 -6.03 -32.75 -37.96
N ASP A 203 -6.90 -33.62 -38.43
CA ASP A 203 -7.06 -34.02 -39.87
C ASP A 203 -5.83 -34.57 -40.58
N GLY A 204 -4.92 -35.24 -39.86
CA GLY A 204 -3.84 -36.04 -40.47
C GLY A 204 -2.80 -35.29 -41.33
N LYS A 205 -2.87 -33.95 -41.38
CA LYS A 205 -1.98 -33.13 -42.24
C LYS A 205 -1.35 -31.90 -41.64
N GLU A 206 -1.77 -31.43 -40.46
CA GLU A 206 -1.12 -30.26 -39.80
C GLU A 206 -0.84 -30.56 -38.33
N LEU A 207 0.43 -30.59 -37.97
CA LEU A 207 0.90 -30.56 -36.59
C LEU A 207 0.85 -29.13 -36.10
N LYS A 208 -0.18 -28.78 -35.31
CA LYS A 208 -0.14 -27.56 -34.51
C LYS A 208 0.50 -27.86 -33.16
N GLN A 209 1.68 -27.35 -32.94
CA GLN A 209 2.38 -27.41 -31.69
C GLN A 209 1.83 -26.30 -30.78
N VAL A 210 0.99 -26.66 -29.80
CA VAL A 210 0.55 -25.72 -28.75
C VAL A 210 1.55 -25.82 -27.62
N VAL A 211 2.40 -24.82 -27.54
CA VAL A 211 3.38 -24.72 -26.45
C VAL A 211 2.71 -23.96 -25.30
N HIS A 212 2.35 -24.67 -24.24
CA HIS A 212 1.98 -24.04 -22.98
C HIS A 212 3.24 -23.60 -22.24
N LEU A 213 3.52 -22.30 -22.30
CA LEU A 213 4.59 -21.70 -21.52
C LEU A 213 4.05 -21.35 -20.14
N GLU A 214 4.35 -22.16 -19.15
CA GLU A 214 4.11 -21.84 -17.75
C GLU A 214 5.20 -20.89 -17.26
N ASN A 215 4.81 -19.72 -16.79
CA ASN A 215 5.73 -18.84 -16.07
C ASN A 215 5.97 -19.46 -14.69
N THR A 216 6.95 -20.33 -14.56
CA THR A 216 7.52 -20.67 -13.26
C THR A 216 8.32 -19.48 -12.74
N TYR A 217 7.62 -18.43 -12.30
CA TYR A 217 8.20 -17.57 -11.27
C TYR A 217 8.22 -18.45 -10.02
N ASP A 218 9.40 -18.84 -9.58
CA ASP A 218 9.55 -19.48 -8.30
C ASP A 218 8.86 -18.61 -7.26
N VAL A 219 7.82 -19.18 -6.62
CA VAL A 219 7.01 -18.49 -5.61
C VAL A 219 7.91 -18.05 -4.44
N GLU A 220 9.03 -18.74 -4.23
CA GLU A 220 10.08 -18.38 -3.28
C GLU A 220 10.78 -17.06 -3.64
N ASP A 221 11.13 -16.82 -4.90
CA ASP A 221 11.80 -15.57 -5.33
C ASP A 221 10.91 -14.32 -5.18
N ALA A 222 9.59 -14.46 -5.33
CA ALA A 222 8.65 -13.36 -5.15
C ALA A 222 8.60 -12.87 -3.68
N GLY A 223 8.74 -13.77 -2.72
CA GLY A 223 8.78 -13.45 -1.29
C GLY A 223 10.02 -12.66 -0.90
N PHE A 224 11.19 -13.11 -1.35
CA PHE A 224 12.47 -12.44 -1.07
C PHE A 224 12.53 -11.04 -1.69
N GLY A 225 12.04 -10.85 -2.91
CA GLY A 225 11.99 -9.54 -3.56
C GLY A 225 11.18 -8.51 -2.78
N LYS A 226 10.08 -8.92 -2.16
CA LYS A 226 9.24 -8.09 -1.30
C LYS A 226 9.99 -7.66 -0.03
N ILE A 227 10.66 -8.61 0.64
CA ILE A 227 11.44 -8.34 1.87
C ILE A 227 12.62 -7.40 1.55
N ILE A 228 13.36 -7.66 0.47
CA ILE A 228 14.45 -6.78 0.03
C ILE A 228 13.94 -5.36 -0.17
N GLY A 229 12.78 -5.20 -0.84
CA GLY A 229 12.17 -3.88 -1.03
C GLY A 229 11.80 -3.18 0.30
N TYR A 230 11.36 -3.92 1.32
CA TYR A 230 11.09 -3.37 2.65
C TYR A 230 12.36 -2.87 3.33
N VAL A 231 13.41 -3.68 3.32
CA VAL A 231 14.71 -3.35 3.89
C VAL A 231 15.30 -2.12 3.20
N GLU A 232 15.34 -2.09 1.87
CA GLU A 232 15.87 -0.96 1.10
C GLU A 232 15.18 0.36 1.45
N ARG A 233 13.85 0.38 1.47
CA ARG A 233 13.07 1.58 1.80
C ARG A 233 13.28 2.03 3.25
N THR A 234 13.39 1.09 4.18
CA THR A 234 13.72 1.40 5.58
C THR A 234 15.12 2.00 5.69
N PHE A 235 16.11 1.47 4.95
CA PHE A 235 17.45 2.07 4.89
C PHE A 235 17.43 3.50 4.33
N VAL A 236 16.64 3.77 3.27
CA VAL A 236 16.48 5.13 2.76
C VAL A 236 15.94 6.07 3.84
N LEU A 237 14.92 5.64 4.60
CA LEU A 237 14.41 6.44 5.73
C LEU A 237 15.49 6.75 6.76
N LEU A 238 16.28 5.75 7.15
CA LEU A 238 17.36 5.92 8.12
C LEU A 238 18.45 6.86 7.61
N LEU A 239 18.85 6.73 6.34
CA LEU A 239 19.85 7.59 5.71
C LEU A 239 19.40 9.05 5.64
N VAL A 240 18.15 9.29 5.28
CA VAL A 240 17.56 10.64 5.29
C VAL A 240 17.48 11.20 6.71
N ALA A 241 17.01 10.40 7.67
CA ALA A 241 16.89 10.81 9.06
C ALA A 241 18.26 11.11 9.71
N SER A 242 19.33 10.41 9.28
CA SER A 242 20.71 10.63 9.75
C SER A 242 21.45 11.70 8.96
N ASN A 243 20.82 12.31 7.94
CA ASN A 243 21.44 13.28 7.02
C ASN A 243 22.65 12.73 6.23
N HIS A 244 22.63 11.41 5.91
CA HIS A 244 23.66 10.71 5.13
C HIS A 244 23.13 10.31 3.74
N LEU A 245 22.76 11.31 2.93
CA LEU A 245 22.13 11.11 1.63
C LEU A 245 23.03 10.39 0.62
N GLU A 246 24.35 10.51 0.76
CA GLU A 246 25.36 9.81 -0.04
C GLU A 246 25.23 8.28 0.06
N GLY A 247 24.77 7.78 1.19
CA GLY A 247 24.48 6.34 1.40
C GLY A 247 23.44 5.77 0.45
N ILE A 248 22.52 6.60 -0.07
CA ILE A 248 21.51 6.17 -1.04
C ILE A 248 22.18 5.72 -2.36
N ALA A 249 23.20 6.45 -2.82
CA ALA A 249 23.93 6.07 -4.02
C ALA A 249 24.65 4.72 -3.85
N ILE A 250 25.22 4.47 -2.67
CA ILE A 250 25.85 3.19 -2.33
C ILE A 250 24.81 2.06 -2.36
N LEU A 251 23.64 2.28 -1.75
CA LEU A 251 22.56 1.29 -1.72
C LEU A 251 22.08 0.91 -3.15
N VAL A 252 21.88 1.91 -4.02
CA VAL A 252 21.51 1.69 -5.43
C VAL A 252 22.59 0.92 -6.17
N THR A 253 23.86 1.24 -5.91
CA THR A 253 25.01 0.57 -6.54
C THR A 253 25.05 -0.91 -6.16
N ILE A 254 24.96 -1.23 -4.87
CA ILE A 254 24.93 -2.63 -4.38
C ILE A 254 23.77 -3.41 -4.99
N LYS A 255 22.57 -2.81 -5.00
CA LYS A 255 21.38 -3.41 -5.61
C LYS A 255 21.57 -3.69 -7.09
N THR A 256 22.12 -2.74 -7.85
CA THR A 256 22.36 -2.88 -9.28
C THR A 256 23.42 -3.94 -9.55
N PHE A 257 24.49 -3.95 -8.78
CA PHE A 257 25.57 -4.94 -8.92
C PHE A 257 25.08 -6.36 -8.65
N SER A 258 24.23 -6.56 -7.64
CA SER A 258 23.64 -7.87 -7.32
C SER A 258 22.78 -8.45 -8.46
N ARG A 259 22.26 -7.61 -9.35
CA ARG A 259 21.39 -7.98 -10.48
C ARG A 259 22.10 -7.90 -11.84
N TYR A 260 23.43 -7.72 -11.87
CA TYR A 260 24.21 -7.49 -13.10
C TYR A 260 23.92 -8.48 -14.23
N LYS A 261 23.86 -9.79 -13.93
CA LYS A 261 23.54 -10.83 -14.92
C LYS A 261 22.14 -10.68 -15.54
N GLN A 262 21.16 -10.28 -14.74
CA GLN A 262 19.76 -10.12 -15.17
C GLN A 262 19.57 -8.85 -16.00
N LEU A 263 20.42 -7.82 -15.78
CA LEU A 263 20.39 -6.55 -16.52
C LEU A 263 20.81 -6.67 -18.00
N GLN A 264 21.30 -7.83 -18.44
CA GLN A 264 21.57 -8.09 -19.86
C GLN A 264 20.27 -8.19 -20.68
N SER A 265 19.13 -8.50 -20.05
CA SER A 265 17.82 -8.53 -20.68
C SER A 265 17.20 -7.12 -20.71
N LYS A 266 16.96 -6.56 -21.91
CA LYS A 266 16.33 -5.23 -22.08
C LYS A 266 15.03 -5.09 -21.29
N LYS A 267 14.14 -6.08 -21.39
CA LYS A 267 12.84 -6.07 -20.71
C LYS A 267 12.96 -6.09 -19.18
N PHE A 268 13.92 -6.85 -18.66
CA PHE A 268 14.22 -6.87 -17.23
C PHE A 268 14.80 -5.51 -16.78
N THR A 269 15.73 -4.95 -17.55
CA THR A 269 16.41 -3.68 -17.22
C THR A 269 15.42 -2.53 -17.16
N GLU A 270 14.52 -2.40 -18.12
CA GLU A 270 13.48 -1.36 -18.13
C GLU A 270 12.59 -1.45 -16.86
N ARG A 271 12.13 -2.66 -16.52
CA ARG A 271 11.31 -2.88 -15.32
C ARG A 271 12.10 -2.62 -14.03
N TYR A 272 13.34 -3.07 -13.98
CA TYR A 272 14.22 -2.88 -12.83
C TYR A 272 14.49 -1.40 -12.56
N ILE A 273 14.83 -0.61 -13.59
CA ILE A 273 15.08 0.83 -13.48
C ILE A 273 13.81 1.53 -13.01
N LEU A 274 12.67 1.29 -13.68
CA LEU A 274 11.40 1.91 -13.32
C LEU A 274 11.01 1.60 -11.86
N GLY A 275 11.06 0.32 -11.48
CA GLY A 275 10.70 -0.10 -10.11
C GLY A 275 11.64 0.45 -9.04
N THR A 276 12.93 0.51 -9.35
CA THR A 276 13.93 1.07 -8.43
C THR A 276 13.73 2.56 -8.26
N LEU A 277 13.64 3.34 -9.33
CA LEU A 277 13.44 4.79 -9.28
C LEU A 277 12.14 5.13 -8.53
N LEU A 278 11.04 4.45 -8.85
CA LEU A 278 9.76 4.67 -8.19
C LEU A 278 9.82 4.35 -6.70
N SER A 279 10.42 3.20 -6.34
CA SER A 279 10.58 2.77 -4.95
C SER A 279 11.40 3.78 -4.13
N PHE A 280 12.54 4.22 -4.68
CA PHE A 280 13.42 5.17 -3.99
C PHE A 280 12.82 6.57 -3.91
N SER A 281 12.14 7.04 -4.98
CA SER A 281 11.47 8.35 -4.97
C SER A 281 10.37 8.41 -3.91
N MET A 282 9.54 7.37 -3.82
CA MET A 282 8.49 7.28 -2.79
C MET A 282 9.08 7.19 -1.39
N ALA A 283 10.14 6.38 -1.20
CA ALA A 283 10.82 6.26 0.08
C ALA A 283 11.46 7.59 0.51
N PHE A 284 12.11 8.28 -0.40
CA PHE A 284 12.73 9.58 -0.14
C PHE A 284 11.67 10.64 0.23
N ALA A 285 10.57 10.74 -0.53
CA ALA A 285 9.50 11.68 -0.25
C ALA A 285 8.87 11.45 1.14
N LEU A 286 8.60 10.18 1.49
CA LEU A 286 8.07 9.82 2.81
C LEU A 286 9.08 10.10 3.93
N ALA A 287 10.37 9.86 3.68
CA ALA A 287 11.43 10.14 4.65
C ALA A 287 11.60 11.64 4.89
N GLN A 288 11.49 12.47 3.85
CA GLN A 288 11.51 13.94 3.98
C GLN A 288 10.29 14.44 4.75
N LEU A 289 9.10 13.91 4.45
CA LEU A 289 7.89 14.23 5.21
C LEU A 289 8.03 13.85 6.69
N PHE A 290 8.57 12.65 6.97
CA PHE A 290 8.83 12.18 8.32
C PHE A 290 9.80 13.10 9.06
N TRP A 291 10.92 13.43 8.42
CA TRP A 291 11.92 14.34 8.98
C TRP A 291 11.31 15.71 9.30
N TYR A 292 10.57 16.28 8.35
CA TYR A 292 9.92 17.58 8.50
C TYR A 292 8.92 17.60 9.68
N VAL A 293 8.05 16.58 9.78
CA VAL A 293 7.04 16.50 10.85
C VAL A 293 7.68 16.36 12.22
N ILE A 294 8.77 15.58 12.34
CA ILE A 294 9.45 15.40 13.63
C ILE A 294 10.17 16.68 14.06
N HIS A 295 10.82 17.40 13.14
CA HIS A 295 11.59 18.60 13.45
C HIS A 295 10.77 19.90 13.45
N ILE A 296 9.48 19.86 13.08
CA ILE A 296 8.62 21.04 13.11
C ILE A 296 8.51 21.63 14.53
N LYS A 297 8.73 20.81 15.55
CA LYS A 297 8.75 21.24 16.96
C LYS A 297 9.93 22.18 17.26
N ASP A 298 11.04 21.99 16.55
CA ASP A 298 12.30 22.69 16.77
C ASP A 298 12.40 23.98 15.93
N LEU A 299 11.51 24.11 14.92
CA LEU A 299 11.49 25.22 13.95
C LEU A 299 10.53 26.36 14.33
N VAL A 300 9.73 26.21 15.38
CA VAL A 300 8.70 27.14 15.83
C VAL A 300 8.72 27.30 17.35
#